data_ac4e8959d77b5d8afcce30574c046df6
#
_entry.id   ac4e8959d77b5d8afcce30574c046df6
#
_cell.length_a   1.000
_cell.length_b   1.000
_cell.length_c   1.000
_cell.angle_alpha   90.00
_cell.angle_beta   90.00
_cell.angle_gamma   90.00
#
_symmetry.space_group_name_H-M   'P 1'
#
loop_
_entity.id
_entity.type
_entity.pdbx_description
1 polymer ?
#
loop_
_entity_poly.entity_id
_entity_poly.type
_entity_poly.pdbx_seq_one_letter_code
_entity_poly.pdbx_strand_id
1 'polypeptide(L)'
;MLQSEDIDGQCINCHHYRNYKTDNMQFHVRQLKGGTIIVNGDEVKKINLKTDSTISAGVYPAWHPTHNFIAYSINDTGQSFHTKNNNKIEVQDLKSDLILYDIDRNEVSFIEHDTLEWEVFPAWAPDGKTLYYNSAHYEIQN
;
A
#
# COMPACT_ATOMS: atom_id res chain seq x y z
N MET A 1 -9.14 0.24 -20.22
CA MET A 1 -9.90 0.77 -19.06
C MET A 1 -10.65 -0.42 -18.45
N LEU A 2 -10.30 -0.81 -17.24
CA LEU A 2 -11.01 -1.88 -16.53
C LEU A 2 -12.31 -1.27 -15.98
N GLN A 3 -13.33 -1.23 -16.79
CA GLN A 3 -14.68 -0.92 -16.31
C GLN A 3 -15.26 -2.19 -15.70
N SER A 4 -15.62 -2.09 -14.43
CA SER A 4 -16.29 -3.16 -13.69
C SER A 4 -17.81 -3.11 -13.90
N GLU A 5 -18.28 -3.23 -15.14
CA GLU A 5 -19.73 -3.32 -15.39
C GLU A 5 -20.35 -4.59 -14.80
N ASP A 6 -19.51 -5.62 -14.52
CA ASP A 6 -19.99 -6.93 -14.08
C ASP A 6 -19.72 -7.26 -12.59
N ILE A 7 -19.07 -6.35 -11.80
CA ILE A 7 -18.74 -6.65 -10.40
C ILE A 7 -19.08 -5.45 -9.52
N ASP A 8 -20.23 -5.53 -8.91
CA ASP A 8 -20.73 -4.52 -7.97
C ASP A 8 -19.74 -4.30 -6.81
N GLY A 9 -19.37 -3.04 -6.56
CA GLY A 9 -18.53 -2.64 -5.43
C GLY A 9 -17.01 -2.72 -5.64
N GLN A 10 -16.46 -2.97 -6.83
CA GLN A 10 -15.01 -2.89 -7.04
C GLN A 10 -14.50 -1.45 -6.97
N CYS A 11 -13.36 -1.28 -6.28
CA CYS A 11 -12.66 -0.01 -6.16
C CYS A 11 -11.19 -0.20 -6.55
N ILE A 12 -10.66 0.75 -7.32
CA ILE A 12 -9.23 0.83 -7.68
C ILE A 12 -8.64 2.03 -6.96
N ASN A 13 -7.55 1.80 -6.22
CA ASN A 13 -6.86 2.85 -5.47
C ASN A 13 -5.35 2.57 -5.36
N CYS A 14 -4.66 3.43 -4.60
CA CYS A 14 -3.24 3.29 -4.29
C CYS A 14 -2.36 3.08 -5.53
N HIS A 15 -2.56 3.89 -6.57
CA HIS A 15 -1.71 3.83 -7.76
C HIS A 15 -0.40 4.59 -7.54
N HIS A 16 0.66 4.10 -8.17
CA HIS A 16 1.97 4.73 -8.17
C HIS A 16 2.70 4.42 -9.48
N TYR A 17 3.40 5.40 -10.01
CA TYR A 17 4.20 5.29 -11.23
C TYR A 17 5.69 5.40 -10.90
N ARG A 18 6.51 4.49 -11.39
CA ARG A 18 7.96 4.59 -11.28
C ARG A 18 8.46 5.72 -12.18
N ASN A 19 9.04 6.77 -11.61
CA ASN A 19 9.59 7.91 -12.35
C ASN A 19 8.62 8.47 -13.41
N TYR A 20 7.32 8.52 -13.11
CA TYR A 20 6.27 9.03 -14.02
C TYR A 20 6.11 8.25 -15.34
N LYS A 21 6.66 7.03 -15.44
CA LYS A 21 6.54 6.19 -16.62
C LYS A 21 5.21 5.44 -16.60
N THR A 22 4.48 5.48 -17.71
CA THR A 22 3.16 4.85 -17.84
C THR A 22 3.24 3.33 -18.00
N ASP A 23 4.38 2.80 -18.40
CA ASP A 23 4.69 1.38 -18.54
C ASP A 23 5.28 0.74 -17.27
N ASN A 24 5.48 1.55 -16.21
CA ASN A 24 5.92 1.07 -14.90
C ASN A 24 5.01 1.65 -13.84
N MET A 25 3.93 0.93 -13.55
CA MET A 25 2.93 1.37 -12.58
C MET A 25 2.40 0.21 -11.74
N GLN A 26 1.87 0.52 -10.59
CA GLN A 26 1.08 -0.39 -9.80
C GLN A 26 -0.21 0.27 -9.32
N PHE A 27 -1.23 -0.54 -9.04
CA PHE A 27 -2.47 -0.11 -8.40
C PHE A 27 -3.10 -1.28 -7.65
N HIS A 28 -3.95 -0.96 -6.67
CA HIS A 28 -4.64 -1.96 -5.88
C HIS A 28 -6.12 -2.03 -6.26
N VAL A 29 -6.61 -3.24 -6.48
CA VAL A 29 -8.02 -3.56 -6.71
C VAL A 29 -8.58 -4.15 -5.43
N ARG A 30 -9.65 -3.56 -4.89
CA ARG A 30 -10.37 -4.04 -3.71
C ARG A 30 -11.52 -4.96 -4.09
N GLN A 31 -12.10 -5.63 -3.08
CA GLN A 31 -13.26 -6.52 -3.18
C GLN A 31 -12.98 -7.86 -3.88
N LEU A 32 -14.05 -8.47 -4.37
CA LEU A 32 -13.98 -9.77 -5.05
C LEU A 32 -13.00 -9.70 -6.23
N LYS A 33 -12.09 -10.68 -6.30
CA LYS A 33 -10.94 -10.68 -7.22
C LYS A 33 -9.91 -9.56 -6.98
N GLY A 34 -9.90 -8.95 -5.80
CA GLY A 34 -8.91 -7.95 -5.40
C GLY A 34 -7.46 -8.45 -5.46
N GLY A 35 -6.54 -7.53 -5.35
CA GLY A 35 -5.09 -7.75 -5.36
C GLY A 35 -4.35 -6.55 -5.92
N THR A 36 -3.03 -6.57 -5.83
CA THR A 36 -2.19 -5.54 -6.41
C THR A 36 -1.80 -5.93 -7.83
N ILE A 37 -2.04 -5.03 -8.76
CA ILE A 37 -1.62 -5.18 -10.16
C ILE A 37 -0.33 -4.39 -10.36
N ILE A 38 0.68 -5.04 -10.92
CA ILE A 38 1.95 -4.44 -11.28
C ILE A 38 2.10 -4.54 -12.79
N VAL A 39 2.36 -3.41 -13.42
CA VAL A 39 2.79 -3.28 -14.82
C VAL A 39 4.26 -2.91 -14.82
N ASN A 40 5.12 -3.74 -15.41
CA ASN A 40 6.56 -3.53 -15.46
C ASN A 40 7.02 -3.78 -16.92
N GLY A 41 7.01 -2.75 -17.74
CA GLY A 41 7.16 -2.86 -19.18
C GLY A 41 5.99 -3.63 -19.82
N ASP A 42 6.29 -4.68 -20.55
CA ASP A 42 5.28 -5.53 -21.19
C ASP A 42 4.68 -6.59 -20.25
N GLU A 43 5.19 -6.72 -19.03
CA GLU A 43 4.71 -7.70 -18.07
C GLU A 43 3.63 -7.11 -17.17
N VAL A 44 2.52 -7.84 -17.03
CA VAL A 44 1.44 -7.51 -16.08
C VAL A 44 1.27 -8.67 -15.11
N LYS A 45 1.50 -8.40 -13.82
CA LYS A 45 1.33 -9.37 -12.73
C LYS A 45 0.21 -8.93 -11.79
N LYS A 46 -0.57 -9.90 -11.33
CA LYS A 46 -1.43 -9.75 -10.16
C LYS A 46 -0.77 -10.46 -8.98
N ILE A 47 -0.54 -9.74 -7.91
CA ILE A 47 0.10 -10.26 -6.70
C ILE A 47 -0.82 -10.11 -5.49
N ASN A 48 -0.57 -10.91 -4.46
CA ASN A 48 -1.17 -10.77 -3.15
C ASN A 48 -0.07 -10.40 -2.13
N LEU A 49 -0.14 -9.17 -1.62
CA LEU A 49 0.78 -8.69 -0.58
C LEU A 49 0.34 -9.09 0.84
N LYS A 50 -0.87 -9.67 0.97
CA LYS A 50 -1.33 -10.20 2.25
C LYS A 50 -0.81 -11.63 2.40
N THR A 51 0.11 -11.81 3.33
CA THR A 51 0.69 -13.09 3.75
C THR A 51 0.22 -13.44 5.16
N ASP A 52 0.60 -14.59 5.67
CA ASP A 52 0.31 -14.98 7.07
C ASP A 52 1.02 -14.06 8.09
N SER A 53 2.08 -13.36 7.66
CA SER A 53 2.88 -12.47 8.51
C SER A 53 2.50 -11.00 8.37
N THR A 54 1.76 -10.59 7.34
CA THR A 54 1.40 -9.19 7.11
C THR A 54 0.02 -8.86 7.69
N ILE A 55 -0.14 -7.66 8.26
CA ILE A 55 -1.40 -7.17 8.85
C ILE A 55 -2.50 -7.12 7.78
N SER A 56 -2.17 -6.56 6.61
CA SER A 56 -3.12 -6.33 5.51
C SER A 56 -2.46 -6.37 4.14
N ALA A 57 -3.23 -6.12 3.08
CA ALA A 57 -2.68 -5.81 1.77
C ALA A 57 -1.93 -4.47 1.80
N GLY A 58 -0.88 -4.33 0.98
CA GLY A 58 -0.09 -3.11 0.90
C GLY A 58 -0.87 -1.91 0.38
N VAL A 59 -0.70 -0.77 1.04
CA VAL A 59 -1.23 0.54 0.66
C VAL A 59 -0.09 1.56 0.59
N TYR A 60 -0.36 2.77 0.10
CA TYR A 60 0.64 3.86 -0.01
C TYR A 60 1.96 3.41 -0.65
N PRO A 61 1.92 2.89 -1.89
CA PRO A 61 3.10 2.36 -2.57
C PRO A 61 4.14 3.44 -2.87
N ALA A 62 5.41 3.07 -2.75
CA ALA A 62 6.53 3.85 -3.23
C ALA A 62 7.46 2.96 -4.05
N TRP A 63 7.44 3.10 -5.37
CA TRP A 63 8.32 2.33 -6.23
C TRP A 63 9.74 2.91 -6.21
N HIS A 64 10.73 2.04 -6.04
CA HIS A 64 12.13 2.44 -6.06
C HIS A 64 12.52 3.01 -7.44
N PRO A 65 13.24 4.14 -7.51
CA PRO A 65 13.47 4.83 -8.78
C PRO A 65 14.29 4.03 -9.80
N THR A 66 15.18 3.14 -9.36
CA THR A 66 16.11 2.42 -10.25
C THR A 66 16.04 0.89 -10.13
N HIS A 67 15.43 0.34 -9.08
CA HIS A 67 15.32 -1.11 -8.86
C HIS A 67 13.86 -1.59 -8.88
N ASN A 68 13.67 -2.89 -9.05
CA ASN A 68 12.36 -3.52 -9.07
C ASN A 68 11.85 -3.81 -7.64
N PHE A 69 11.86 -2.79 -6.78
CA PHE A 69 11.33 -2.82 -5.43
C PHE A 69 10.18 -1.84 -5.27
N ILE A 70 9.18 -2.22 -4.49
CA ILE A 70 8.11 -1.33 -4.08
C ILE A 70 7.97 -1.42 -2.56
N ALA A 71 8.11 -0.27 -1.87
CA ALA A 71 7.79 -0.16 -0.47
C ALA A 71 6.30 0.12 -0.29
N TYR A 72 5.68 -0.46 0.73
CA TYR A 72 4.27 -0.28 1.08
C TYR A 72 4.12 -0.09 2.58
N SER A 73 3.07 0.63 2.97
CA SER A 73 2.50 0.45 4.30
C SER A 73 1.53 -0.71 4.30
N ILE A 74 1.42 -1.41 5.44
CA ILE A 74 0.36 -2.39 5.72
C ILE A 74 -0.36 -1.94 6.99
N ASN A 75 -1.63 -1.63 6.88
CA ASN A 75 -2.36 -0.95 7.93
C ASN A 75 -3.58 -1.78 8.39
N ASP A 76 -3.81 -1.81 9.70
CA ASP A 76 -5.10 -2.23 10.27
C ASP A 76 -5.98 -0.99 10.43
N THR A 77 -6.84 -0.75 9.44
CA THR A 77 -7.61 0.49 9.32
C THR A 77 -9.07 0.27 9.66
N GLY A 78 -9.56 1.00 10.67
CA GLY A 78 -10.98 1.15 10.97
C GLY A 78 -11.57 2.36 10.24
N GLN A 79 -12.79 2.24 9.73
CA GLN A 79 -13.55 3.35 9.14
C GLN A 79 -14.92 3.46 9.79
N SER A 80 -15.27 4.65 10.24
CA SER A 80 -16.58 4.97 10.80
C SER A 80 -17.27 6.05 9.97
N PHE A 81 -18.55 5.81 9.65
CA PHE A 81 -19.36 6.75 8.89
C PHE A 81 -20.38 7.41 9.83
N HIS A 82 -20.34 8.73 9.92
CA HIS A 82 -21.23 9.51 10.78
C HIS A 82 -22.35 10.15 9.96
N THR A 83 -23.60 9.93 10.37
CA THR A 83 -24.78 10.46 9.66
C THR A 83 -25.33 11.76 10.28
N LYS A 84 -24.95 12.08 11.54
CA LYS A 84 -25.58 13.14 12.34
C LYS A 84 -24.70 14.35 12.64
N ASN A 85 -23.43 14.36 12.28
CA ASN A 85 -22.52 15.47 12.56
C ASN A 85 -21.74 15.88 11.30
N ASN A 86 -20.91 16.91 11.41
CA ASN A 86 -20.12 17.43 10.29
C ASN A 86 -18.97 16.50 9.87
N ASN A 87 -18.57 15.59 10.75
CA ASN A 87 -17.56 14.58 10.45
C ASN A 87 -18.22 13.42 9.73
N LYS A 88 -18.12 13.39 8.40
CA LYS A 88 -18.76 12.36 7.58
C LYS A 88 -18.08 11.01 7.67
N ILE A 89 -16.77 11.00 7.72
CA ILE A 89 -15.92 9.80 7.77
C ILE A 89 -14.86 10.03 8.83
N GLU A 90 -14.64 9.04 9.65
CA GLU A 90 -13.49 8.94 10.55
C GLU A 90 -12.70 7.71 10.15
N VAL A 91 -11.40 7.87 9.97
CA VAL A 91 -10.46 6.79 9.63
C VAL A 91 -9.44 6.73 10.76
N GLN A 92 -9.25 5.54 11.31
CA GLN A 92 -8.31 5.28 12.37
C GLN A 92 -7.47 4.06 12.00
N ASP A 93 -6.15 4.23 11.96
CA ASP A 93 -5.22 3.12 11.86
C ASP A 93 -4.88 2.63 13.28
N LEU A 94 -5.09 1.34 13.52
CA LEU A 94 -4.79 0.69 14.80
C LEU A 94 -3.37 0.16 14.84
N LYS A 95 -2.83 -0.21 13.69
CA LYS A 95 -1.45 -0.67 13.47
C LYS A 95 -1.01 -0.29 12.08
N SER A 96 0.27 -0.02 11.91
CA SER A 96 0.88 0.08 10.59
C SER A 96 2.35 -0.28 10.63
N ASP A 97 2.79 -1.06 9.66
CA ASP A 97 4.17 -1.47 9.45
C ASP A 97 4.58 -1.19 8.00
N LEU A 98 5.88 -1.27 7.72
CA LEU A 98 6.43 -1.11 6.37
C LEU A 98 6.95 -2.42 5.83
N ILE A 99 6.58 -2.72 4.59
CA ILE A 99 7.09 -3.87 3.83
C ILE A 99 7.74 -3.44 2.53
N LEU A 100 8.68 -4.25 2.08
CA LEU A 100 9.30 -4.19 0.76
C LEU A 100 8.85 -5.40 -0.06
N TYR A 101 8.37 -5.16 -1.27
CA TYR A 101 8.11 -6.20 -2.25
C TYR A 101 9.19 -6.18 -3.33
N ASP A 102 9.90 -7.30 -3.48
CA ASP A 102 10.85 -7.55 -4.56
C ASP A 102 10.09 -8.18 -5.75
N ILE A 103 9.98 -7.43 -6.86
CA ILE A 103 9.23 -7.87 -8.04
C ILE A 103 9.92 -9.04 -8.74
N ASP A 104 11.25 -9.05 -8.76
CA ASP A 104 12.04 -10.06 -9.47
C ASP A 104 12.02 -11.40 -8.73
N ARG A 105 12.06 -11.37 -7.40
CA ARG A 105 12.00 -12.56 -6.55
C ARG A 105 10.59 -12.98 -6.17
N ASN A 106 9.63 -12.10 -6.34
CA ASN A 106 8.25 -12.27 -5.84
C ASN A 106 8.20 -12.53 -4.33
N GLU A 107 8.96 -11.74 -3.58
CA GLU A 107 9.13 -11.87 -2.13
C GLU A 107 8.71 -10.61 -1.39
N VAL A 108 8.11 -10.80 -0.21
CA VAL A 108 7.78 -9.73 0.73
C VAL A 108 8.72 -9.83 1.92
N SER A 109 9.30 -8.70 2.33
CA SER A 109 10.09 -8.58 3.56
C SER A 109 9.65 -7.36 4.36
N PHE A 110 9.84 -7.39 5.67
CA PHE A 110 9.61 -6.21 6.50
C PHE A 110 10.79 -5.24 6.38
N ILE A 111 10.48 -3.94 6.30
CA ILE A 111 11.45 -2.85 6.43
C ILE A 111 11.49 -2.44 7.90
N GLU A 112 10.31 -2.21 8.47
CA GLU A 112 10.11 -1.84 9.87
C GLU A 112 8.78 -2.44 10.36
N HIS A 113 8.75 -2.91 11.62
CA HIS A 113 7.57 -3.49 12.26
C HIS A 113 7.64 -3.40 13.79
N ASP A 114 7.69 -2.21 14.33
CA ASP A 114 7.63 -2.00 15.78
C ASP A 114 6.17 -2.00 16.25
N THR A 115 5.87 -2.78 17.28
CA THR A 115 4.51 -2.88 17.83
C THR A 115 4.03 -1.61 18.57
N LEU A 116 4.95 -0.71 18.90
CA LEU A 116 4.67 0.55 19.60
C LEU A 116 4.73 1.77 18.69
N GLU A 117 5.07 1.57 17.43
CA GLU A 117 5.18 2.64 16.45
C GLU A 117 4.21 2.38 15.28
N TRP A 118 3.77 3.46 14.67
CA TRP A 118 3.08 3.43 13.39
C TRP A 118 4.02 3.91 12.30
N GLU A 119 4.36 3.06 11.36
CA GLU A 119 5.17 3.43 10.21
C GLU A 119 4.31 3.47 8.95
N VAL A 120 4.28 4.63 8.29
CA VAL A 120 3.37 4.85 7.16
C VAL A 120 3.96 5.82 6.13
N PHE A 121 3.41 5.82 4.92
CA PHE A 121 3.75 6.73 3.82
C PHE A 121 5.23 6.65 3.41
N PRO A 122 5.72 5.50 2.95
CA PRO A 122 7.08 5.39 2.44
C PRO A 122 7.28 6.26 1.20
N ALA A 123 8.47 6.86 1.07
CA ALA A 123 8.87 7.64 -0.09
C ALA A 123 10.37 7.49 -0.35
N TRP A 124 10.76 7.04 -1.53
CA TRP A 124 12.16 6.96 -1.90
C TRP A 124 12.74 8.33 -2.25
N ALA A 125 13.97 8.58 -1.80
CA ALA A 125 14.77 9.66 -2.36
C ALA A 125 14.99 9.42 -3.87
N PRO A 126 15.12 10.48 -4.69
CA PRO A 126 15.29 10.34 -6.13
C PRO A 126 16.51 9.50 -6.56
N ASP A 127 17.56 9.44 -5.71
CA ASP A 127 18.76 8.63 -5.95
C ASP A 127 18.58 7.16 -5.53
N GLY A 128 17.45 6.81 -4.90
CA GLY A 128 17.11 5.47 -4.43
C GLY A 128 17.91 4.97 -3.22
N LYS A 129 18.73 5.80 -2.58
CA LYS A 129 19.58 5.36 -1.45
C LYS A 129 18.92 5.48 -0.09
N THR A 130 17.86 6.27 -0.01
CA THR A 130 17.18 6.56 1.26
C THR A 130 15.69 6.36 1.08
N LEU A 131 15.08 5.66 2.02
CA LEU A 131 13.63 5.57 2.17
C LEU A 131 13.22 6.46 3.34
N TYR A 132 12.33 7.41 3.09
CA TYR A 132 11.67 8.22 4.11
C TYR A 132 10.32 7.61 4.43
N TYR A 133 9.90 7.72 5.65
CA TYR A 133 8.55 7.35 6.10
C TYR A 133 8.16 8.17 7.33
N ASN A 134 6.88 8.19 7.64
CA ASN A 134 6.40 8.78 8.89
C ASN A 134 6.37 7.68 9.95
N SER A 135 6.86 8.01 11.16
CA SER A 135 6.72 7.19 12.35
C SER A 135 6.04 7.99 13.46
N ALA A 136 5.15 7.34 14.21
CA ALA A 136 4.48 7.93 15.35
C ALA A 136 4.35 6.90 16.47
N HIS A 137 4.71 7.31 17.68
CA HIS A 137 4.54 6.45 18.84
C HIS A 137 3.07 6.29 19.22
N TYR A 138 2.66 5.05 19.49
CA TYR A 138 1.30 4.74 19.90
C TYR A 138 1.11 4.95 21.40
N GLU A 139 0.33 5.96 21.78
CA GLU A 139 -0.10 6.18 23.17
C GLU A 139 -1.61 5.94 23.30
N ILE A 140 -1.98 4.95 24.11
CA ILE A 140 -3.38 4.81 24.53
C ILE A 140 -3.66 5.92 25.55
N GLN A 141 -4.40 6.94 25.16
CA GLN A 141 -4.99 7.88 26.11
C GLN A 141 -6.18 7.21 26.78
N ASN A 142 -6.03 6.85 28.06
CA ASN A 142 -7.10 6.33 28.91
C ASN A 142 -8.06 7.43 29.33
#